data_d52eb5a3f2310b94efbcd4805a8b2d70
#
_entry.id   d52eb5a3f2310b94efbcd4805a8b2d70
#
_cell.length_a   1.000
_cell.length_b   1.000
_cell.length_c   1.000
_cell.angle_alpha   90.00
_cell.angle_beta   90.00
_cell.angle_gamma   90.00
#
_symmetry.space_group_name_H-M   'P 1'
#
loop_
_entity.id
_entity.type
_entity.pdbx_description
1 polymer ?
#
loop_
_entity_poly.entity_id
_entity_poly.type
_entity_poly.pdbx_seq_one_letter_code
_entity_poly.pdbx_strand_id
1 'polypeptide(L)'
;MLAKSSTQGSPHKYAELIRQVADSEAFRTAPTMRALLLYLWEHQGEPISEYAIATEALGRSPEFDPRLDSTVRVQAARLRAKLKEFYEAEGDSFPLRLSLPRGHHELHWAYQPPHKSLSSRLSVVPARYWWVLGVSNLALVIVCAVLALQNRGLRASMPAPRPPIPRLWQSFLMPGKPTTIVVPSPLYFFWPSHQMYVRDLQITDFTNWLSSPFLKQTADKWGPPELSQIYVGAMEMTAGIRLLQYLEKDGQEVHLTESRRFPVESFAAENTIFLGMPRTAGYLNKMMEKTNFYIERVSPDLIRSRAPNAGEPAEFREATYSADRRLAPAIIVMLPTRPERTRTLLLLGRNLTSITSMLLNLEGLKMIDEHWSKGGSPDAWEMVIQAEIYRDTVLKTTPVAFRSIPATFWK
;
A
#
# COMPACT_ATOMS: atom_id res chain seq x y z
N MET A 1 6.91 21.13 18.24
CA MET A 1 6.33 21.56 19.53
C MET A 1 4.94 20.93 19.63
N LEU A 2 4.83 19.77 20.26
CA LEU A 2 3.56 19.05 20.45
C LEU A 2 3.05 19.43 21.83
N ALA A 3 1.87 20.04 21.86
CA ALA A 3 1.21 20.45 23.08
C ALA A 3 0.82 19.19 23.90
N LYS A 4 1.44 19.05 25.07
CA LYS A 4 0.96 18.16 26.14
C LYS A 4 -0.40 18.66 26.60
N SER A 5 -1.46 17.94 26.26
CA SER A 5 -2.80 18.15 26.82
C SER A 5 -2.75 17.81 28.30
N SER A 6 -2.76 18.82 29.15
CA SER A 6 -2.86 18.69 30.61
C SER A 6 -4.28 18.30 30.99
N THR A 7 -4.46 17.07 31.43
CA THR A 7 -5.70 16.57 32.03
C THR A 7 -5.82 17.13 33.45
N GLN A 8 -6.42 18.29 33.63
CA GLN A 8 -6.84 18.80 34.92
C GLN A 8 -8.36 18.57 35.12
N GLY A 9 -8.72 17.32 35.41
CA GLY A 9 -10.00 16.95 35.99
C GLY A 9 -9.78 16.11 37.24
N SER A 10 -10.52 16.39 38.32
CA SER A 10 -10.41 15.56 39.54
C SER A 10 -10.61 14.08 39.20
N PRO A 11 -9.75 13.16 39.65
CA PRO A 11 -9.83 11.72 39.37
C PRO A 11 -11.21 11.11 39.68
N HIS A 12 -11.90 11.65 40.67
CA HIS A 12 -13.23 11.23 41.10
C HIS A 12 -14.31 11.45 40.02
N LYS A 13 -14.20 12.51 39.21
CA LYS A 13 -15.16 12.83 38.17
C LYS A 13 -15.10 11.86 36.98
N TYR A 14 -13.93 11.44 36.60
CA TYR A 14 -13.75 10.47 35.51
C TYR A 14 -14.21 9.08 35.92
N ALA A 15 -13.97 8.66 37.19
CA ALA A 15 -14.46 7.40 37.71
C ALA A 15 -15.99 7.30 37.73
N GLU A 16 -16.67 8.40 38.06
CA GLU A 16 -18.12 8.47 38.02
C GLU A 16 -18.68 8.36 36.60
N LEU A 17 -18.07 9.08 35.66
CA LEU A 17 -18.45 9.00 34.25
C LEU A 17 -18.25 7.61 33.64
N ILE A 18 -17.16 6.91 33.98
CA ILE A 18 -16.93 5.54 33.51
C ILE A 18 -18.02 4.60 34.04
N ARG A 19 -18.40 4.74 35.31
CA ARG A 19 -19.49 3.94 35.87
C ARG A 19 -20.81 4.18 35.16
N GLN A 20 -21.13 5.44 34.91
CA GLN A 20 -22.35 5.81 34.17
C GLN A 20 -22.37 5.20 32.76
N VAL A 21 -21.25 5.24 32.03
CA VAL A 21 -21.12 4.58 30.72
C VAL A 21 -21.27 3.05 30.86
N ALA A 22 -20.57 2.44 31.83
CA ALA A 22 -20.57 0.98 32.03
C ALA A 22 -21.93 0.43 32.51
N ASP A 23 -22.75 1.26 33.18
CA ASP A 23 -24.08 0.90 33.69
C ASP A 23 -25.22 1.32 32.75
N SER A 24 -24.91 1.99 31.61
CA SER A 24 -25.88 2.35 30.60
C SER A 24 -26.56 1.13 29.95
N GLU A 25 -27.71 1.33 29.35
CA GLU A 25 -28.44 0.24 28.68
C GLU A 25 -27.60 -0.40 27.56
N ALA A 26 -26.84 0.42 26.83
CA ALA A 26 -25.95 -0.03 25.80
C ALA A 26 -24.90 -1.05 26.30
N PHE A 27 -24.29 -0.83 27.46
CA PHE A 27 -23.26 -1.71 28.01
C PHE A 27 -23.81 -2.82 28.89
N ARG A 28 -24.98 -2.66 29.49
CA ARG A 28 -25.66 -3.68 30.29
C ARG A 28 -26.02 -4.92 29.47
N THR A 29 -26.32 -4.73 28.18
CA THR A 29 -26.59 -5.81 27.22
C THR A 29 -25.33 -6.45 26.62
N ALA A 30 -24.13 -5.94 26.94
CA ALA A 30 -22.84 -6.38 26.39
C ALA A 30 -21.78 -6.61 27.48
N PRO A 31 -21.91 -7.67 28.31
CA PRO A 31 -21.06 -7.90 29.49
C PRO A 31 -19.57 -7.97 29.18
N THR A 32 -19.19 -8.55 28.07
CA THR A 32 -17.77 -8.60 27.64
C THR A 32 -17.21 -7.22 27.35
N MET A 33 -18.01 -6.33 26.73
CA MET A 33 -17.58 -4.95 26.44
C MET A 33 -17.49 -4.12 27.71
N ARG A 34 -18.40 -4.36 28.65
CA ARG A 34 -18.39 -3.74 29.98
C ARG A 34 -17.14 -4.14 30.76
N ALA A 35 -16.81 -5.43 30.79
CA ALA A 35 -15.60 -5.93 31.46
C ALA A 35 -14.33 -5.34 30.85
N LEU A 36 -14.22 -5.32 29.52
CA LEU A 36 -13.09 -4.74 28.81
C LEU A 36 -12.95 -3.23 29.10
N LEU A 37 -14.06 -2.49 29.09
CA LEU A 37 -14.06 -1.06 29.40
C LEU A 37 -13.52 -0.76 30.81
N LEU A 38 -14.02 -1.50 31.81
CA LEU A 38 -13.60 -1.35 33.21
C LEU A 38 -12.14 -1.75 33.41
N TYR A 39 -11.70 -2.83 32.79
CA TYR A 39 -10.31 -3.26 32.84
C TYR A 39 -9.35 -2.21 32.28
N LEU A 40 -9.65 -1.64 31.10
CA LEU A 40 -8.85 -0.58 30.49
C LEU A 40 -8.83 0.70 31.33
N TRP A 41 -9.91 0.96 32.07
CA TRP A 41 -9.96 2.09 33.00
C TRP A 41 -9.11 1.86 34.24
N GLU A 42 -9.15 0.68 34.84
CA GLU A 42 -8.38 0.32 36.05
C GLU A 42 -6.87 0.38 35.82
N HIS A 43 -6.43 0.08 34.58
CA HIS A 43 -5.02 0.08 34.21
C HIS A 43 -4.64 1.29 33.37
N GLN A 44 -5.38 2.39 33.46
CA GLN A 44 -5.11 3.58 32.67
C GLN A 44 -3.77 4.23 33.07
N GLY A 45 -2.90 4.47 32.08
CA GLY A 45 -1.57 5.04 32.27
C GLY A 45 -0.47 3.98 32.46
N GLU A 46 -0.83 2.69 32.44
CA GLU A 46 0.11 1.59 32.43
C GLU A 46 0.25 0.97 31.02
N PRO A 47 1.42 0.48 30.64
CA PRO A 47 1.58 -0.20 29.34
C PRO A 47 0.91 -1.57 29.41
N ILE A 48 -0.30 -1.67 28.85
CA ILE A 48 -1.09 -2.92 28.84
C ILE A 48 -0.76 -3.72 27.57
N SER A 49 -0.36 -4.99 27.73
CA SER A 49 -0.14 -5.91 26.60
C SER A 49 -1.45 -6.54 26.11
N GLU A 50 -1.50 -6.91 24.81
CA GLU A 50 -2.65 -7.68 24.28
C GLU A 50 -2.82 -9.02 25.03
N TYR A 51 -1.74 -9.60 25.55
CA TYR A 51 -1.79 -10.81 26.35
C TYR A 51 -2.54 -10.58 27.68
N ALA A 52 -2.20 -9.53 28.43
CA ALA A 52 -2.89 -9.19 29.68
C ALA A 52 -4.38 -8.93 29.46
N ILE A 53 -4.75 -8.17 28.41
CA ILE A 53 -6.16 -7.96 28.07
C ILE A 53 -6.87 -9.28 27.78
N ALA A 54 -6.23 -10.19 27.03
CA ALA A 54 -6.83 -11.47 26.68
C ALA A 54 -7.09 -12.35 27.92
N THR A 55 -6.11 -12.47 28.80
CA THR A 55 -6.19 -13.39 29.98
C THR A 55 -7.00 -12.79 31.12
N GLU A 56 -6.81 -11.52 31.43
CA GLU A 56 -7.40 -10.90 32.62
C GLU A 56 -8.78 -10.26 32.32
N ALA A 57 -8.94 -9.55 31.21
CA ALA A 57 -10.20 -8.91 30.88
C ALA A 57 -11.17 -9.81 30.10
N LEU A 58 -10.65 -10.70 29.24
CA LEU A 58 -11.48 -11.52 28.35
C LEU A 58 -11.52 -12.99 28.73
N GLY A 59 -10.82 -13.41 29.82
CA GLY A 59 -10.84 -14.77 30.36
C GLY A 59 -10.29 -15.83 29.38
N ARG A 60 -9.31 -15.49 28.55
CA ARG A 60 -8.66 -16.42 27.62
C ARG A 60 -7.65 -17.29 28.37
N SER A 61 -7.36 -18.46 27.78
CA SER A 61 -6.34 -19.38 28.30
C SER A 61 -4.96 -18.70 28.38
N PRO A 62 -4.12 -19.08 29.37
CA PRO A 62 -2.72 -18.66 29.47
C PRO A 62 -1.87 -19.01 28.24
N GLU A 63 -2.36 -19.89 27.35
CA GLU A 63 -1.71 -20.24 26.07
C GLU A 63 -2.03 -19.26 24.95
N PHE A 64 -2.72 -18.15 25.24
CA PHE A 64 -3.07 -17.14 24.25
C PHE A 64 -1.82 -16.50 23.63
N ASP A 65 -1.71 -16.55 22.29
CA ASP A 65 -0.66 -15.86 21.55
C ASP A 65 -1.27 -14.71 20.73
N PRO A 66 -0.95 -13.44 21.04
CA PRO A 66 -1.46 -12.27 20.31
C PRO A 66 -1.07 -12.23 18.84
N ARG A 67 -0.05 -12.99 18.42
CA ARG A 67 0.42 -13.06 17.03
C ARG A 67 -0.46 -13.98 16.18
N LEU A 68 -1.06 -14.99 16.80
CA LEU A 68 -1.89 -16.00 16.15
C LEU A 68 -3.38 -15.71 16.30
N ASP A 69 -3.78 -15.09 17.43
CA ASP A 69 -5.19 -14.82 17.74
C ASP A 69 -5.47 -13.31 17.81
N SER A 70 -6.32 -12.84 16.93
CA SER A 70 -6.73 -11.43 16.82
C SER A 70 -7.88 -11.03 17.75
N THR A 71 -8.26 -11.89 18.70
CA THR A 71 -9.43 -11.67 19.58
C THR A 71 -9.42 -10.31 20.26
N VAL A 72 -8.29 -9.88 20.84
CA VAL A 72 -8.20 -8.58 21.52
C VAL A 72 -8.49 -7.43 20.57
N ARG A 73 -7.93 -7.47 19.37
CA ARG A 73 -8.15 -6.43 18.34
C ARG A 73 -9.61 -6.36 17.90
N VAL A 74 -10.25 -7.51 17.76
CA VAL A 74 -11.68 -7.60 17.42
C VAL A 74 -12.54 -7.04 18.57
N GLN A 75 -12.24 -7.40 19.82
CA GLN A 75 -13.00 -6.88 20.96
C GLN A 75 -12.78 -5.39 21.18
N ALA A 76 -11.57 -4.87 20.97
CA ALA A 76 -11.29 -3.44 20.98
C ALA A 76 -12.06 -2.68 19.87
N ALA A 77 -12.22 -3.28 18.69
CA ALA A 77 -13.05 -2.72 17.63
C ALA A 77 -14.54 -2.69 18.01
N ARG A 78 -15.04 -3.75 18.63
CA ARG A 78 -16.42 -3.82 19.15
C ARG A 78 -16.67 -2.81 20.27
N LEU A 79 -15.70 -2.62 21.18
CA LEU A 79 -15.79 -1.62 22.23
C LEU A 79 -15.89 -0.21 21.65
N ARG A 80 -15.12 0.11 20.61
CA ARG A 80 -15.24 1.41 19.90
C ARG A 80 -16.64 1.62 19.29
N ALA A 81 -17.17 0.58 18.65
CA ALA A 81 -18.52 0.63 18.09
C ALA A 81 -19.58 0.82 19.17
N LYS A 82 -19.41 0.17 20.31
CA LYS A 82 -20.35 0.25 21.46
C LYS A 82 -20.30 1.62 22.15
N LEU A 83 -19.11 2.21 22.28
CA LEU A 83 -18.97 3.58 22.77
C LEU A 83 -19.65 4.59 21.83
N LYS A 84 -19.51 4.38 20.51
CA LYS A 84 -20.19 5.23 19.52
C LYS A 84 -21.72 5.13 19.65
N GLU A 85 -22.26 3.91 19.72
CA GLU A 85 -23.69 3.64 19.91
C GLU A 85 -24.22 4.31 21.18
N PHE A 86 -23.51 4.20 22.30
CA PHE A 86 -23.87 4.86 23.55
C PHE A 86 -23.97 6.37 23.39
N TYR A 87 -22.96 7.02 22.79
CA TYR A 87 -22.99 8.48 22.61
C TYR A 87 -24.03 8.96 21.59
N GLU A 88 -24.42 8.14 20.65
CA GLU A 88 -25.50 8.44 19.72
C GLU A 88 -26.90 8.27 20.36
N ALA A 89 -27.06 7.35 21.28
CA ALA A 89 -28.37 7.04 21.91
C ALA A 89 -28.58 7.75 23.23
N GLU A 90 -27.61 7.75 24.12
CA GLU A 90 -27.72 8.17 25.52
C GLU A 90 -26.74 9.31 25.90
N GLY A 91 -25.75 9.57 25.06
CA GLY A 91 -24.58 10.37 25.41
C GLY A 91 -24.67 11.87 25.16
N ASP A 92 -25.76 12.40 24.65
CA ASP A 92 -25.91 13.82 24.30
C ASP A 92 -25.80 14.79 25.49
N SER A 93 -26.03 14.30 26.70
CA SER A 93 -25.92 15.07 27.95
C SER A 93 -24.51 15.07 28.54
N PHE A 94 -23.59 14.29 27.99
CA PHE A 94 -22.23 14.15 28.53
C PHE A 94 -21.28 15.15 27.89
N PRO A 95 -20.69 16.09 28.68
CA PRO A 95 -19.74 17.09 28.16
C PRO A 95 -18.37 16.48 27.80
N LEU A 96 -18.08 15.27 28.28
CA LEU A 96 -16.85 14.52 28.03
C LEU A 96 -17.18 13.23 27.29
N ARG A 97 -16.52 13.00 26.17
CA ARG A 97 -16.62 11.76 25.39
C ARG A 97 -15.40 10.90 25.59
N LEU A 98 -15.63 9.64 25.92
CA LEU A 98 -14.63 8.60 26.02
C LEU A 98 -14.42 7.93 24.68
N SER A 99 -13.18 7.71 24.30
CA SER A 99 -12.82 7.02 23.05
C SER A 99 -11.63 6.08 23.27
N LEU A 100 -11.55 5.05 22.46
CA LEU A 100 -10.42 4.13 22.40
C LEU A 100 -9.75 4.28 21.02
N PRO A 101 -8.57 4.95 20.91
CA PRO A 101 -7.88 5.16 19.65
C PRO A 101 -7.47 3.83 18.99
N ARG A 102 -7.32 3.83 17.66
CA ARG A 102 -6.84 2.65 16.94
C ARG A 102 -5.36 2.43 17.22
N GLY A 103 -4.99 1.18 17.51
CA GLY A 103 -3.61 0.79 17.78
C GLY A 103 -3.14 1.09 19.22
N HIS A 104 -4.03 1.61 20.07
CA HIS A 104 -3.77 1.88 21.48
C HIS A 104 -4.80 1.18 22.35
N HIS A 105 -4.39 0.84 23.60
CA HIS A 105 -5.26 0.22 24.60
C HIS A 105 -5.54 1.18 25.76
N GLU A 106 -5.26 2.48 25.57
CA GLU A 106 -5.55 3.53 26.53
C GLU A 106 -6.84 4.29 26.17
N LEU A 107 -7.62 4.63 27.19
CA LEU A 107 -8.85 5.39 27.05
C LEU A 107 -8.56 6.89 26.98
N HIS A 108 -9.11 7.57 26.01
CA HIS A 108 -8.92 9.01 25.80
C HIS A 108 -10.23 9.77 26.04
N TRP A 109 -10.13 10.90 26.73
CA TRP A 109 -11.22 11.82 26.97
C TRP A 109 -11.15 13.03 26.05
N ALA A 110 -12.24 13.35 25.38
CA ALA A 110 -12.38 14.56 24.57
C ALA A 110 -13.54 15.40 25.10
N TYR A 111 -13.30 16.69 25.30
CA TYR A 111 -14.37 17.61 25.60
C TYR A 111 -15.16 17.92 24.33
N GLN A 112 -16.47 17.69 24.38
CA GLN A 112 -17.39 18.08 23.31
C GLN A 112 -18.50 18.90 23.97
N PRO A 113 -18.61 20.20 23.62
CA PRO A 113 -19.68 21.01 24.17
C PRO A 113 -21.04 20.40 23.80
N PRO A 114 -22.01 20.39 24.71
CA PRO A 114 -23.31 19.85 24.43
C PRO A 114 -23.91 20.56 23.23
N HIS A 115 -24.31 19.80 22.22
CA HIS A 115 -25.11 20.32 21.14
C HIS A 115 -26.44 20.80 21.75
N LYS A 116 -26.66 22.10 21.72
CA LYS A 116 -27.98 22.65 22.09
C LYS A 116 -28.96 22.06 21.09
N SER A 117 -29.71 21.06 21.54
CA SER A 117 -30.86 20.56 20.84
C SER A 117 -31.78 21.74 20.54
N LEU A 118 -32.06 21.99 19.28
CA LEU A 118 -32.97 23.02 18.83
C LEU A 118 -34.45 22.66 19.11
N SER A 119 -34.72 21.77 20.07
CA SER A 119 -36.06 21.21 20.31
C SER A 119 -36.91 21.92 21.34
N SER A 120 -36.62 23.16 21.74
CA SER A 120 -37.45 23.84 22.75
C SER A 120 -37.76 25.31 22.48
N ARG A 121 -38.02 25.69 21.25
CA ARG A 121 -38.82 26.92 20.95
C ARG A 121 -39.61 26.75 19.66
N LEU A 122 -40.51 25.78 19.61
CA LEU A 122 -41.67 25.87 18.74
C LEU A 122 -42.64 26.79 19.47
N SER A 123 -42.48 28.11 19.32
CA SER A 123 -43.53 29.04 19.53
C SER A 123 -44.73 28.61 18.70
N VAL A 124 -45.89 28.50 19.32
CA VAL A 124 -47.17 28.12 18.70
C VAL A 124 -47.38 29.00 17.46
N VAL A 125 -47.07 28.45 16.28
CA VAL A 125 -47.40 29.08 15.00
C VAL A 125 -48.92 29.03 14.87
N PRO A 126 -49.62 30.16 14.69
CA PRO A 126 -51.08 30.16 14.56
C PRO A 126 -51.50 29.19 13.45
N ALA A 127 -52.51 28.41 13.70
CA ALA A 127 -52.99 27.34 12.79
C ALA A 127 -53.19 27.79 11.33
N ARG A 128 -53.41 29.09 11.10
CA ARG A 128 -53.52 29.70 9.77
C ARG A 128 -52.26 29.68 8.91
N TYR A 129 -51.08 29.40 9.49
CA TYR A 129 -49.81 29.31 8.73
C TYR A 129 -49.36 27.87 8.43
N TRP A 130 -50.03 26.85 8.99
CA TRP A 130 -49.66 25.46 8.74
C TRP A 130 -49.83 25.06 7.26
N TRP A 131 -50.82 25.61 6.59
CA TRP A 131 -50.99 25.36 5.17
C TRP A 131 -49.93 26.07 4.32
N VAL A 132 -49.40 27.23 4.72
CA VAL A 132 -48.30 27.92 4.06
C VAL A 132 -47.00 27.12 4.22
N LEU A 133 -46.74 26.59 5.43
CA LEU A 133 -45.62 25.69 5.69
C LEU A 133 -45.76 24.37 4.91
N GLY A 134 -46.96 23.83 4.82
CA GLY A 134 -47.26 22.63 4.03
C GLY A 134 -47.00 22.84 2.54
N VAL A 135 -47.48 23.94 1.97
CA VAL A 135 -47.27 24.30 0.56
C VAL A 135 -45.78 24.60 0.29
N SER A 136 -45.11 25.30 1.21
CA SER A 136 -43.68 25.58 1.07
C SER A 136 -42.81 24.31 1.10
N ASN A 137 -43.12 23.37 2.00
CA ASN A 137 -42.44 22.06 2.05
C ASN A 137 -42.75 21.22 0.80
N LEU A 138 -44.01 21.23 0.33
CA LEU A 138 -44.36 20.52 -0.89
C LEU A 138 -43.67 21.11 -2.10
N ALA A 139 -43.56 22.44 -2.22
CA ALA A 139 -42.80 23.10 -3.26
C ALA A 139 -41.30 22.74 -3.19
N LEU A 140 -40.68 22.70 -1.99
CA LEU A 140 -39.31 22.29 -1.80
C LEU A 140 -39.10 20.83 -2.20
N VAL A 141 -39.99 19.93 -1.84
CA VAL A 141 -39.96 18.51 -2.24
C VAL A 141 -40.06 18.37 -3.75
N ILE A 142 -40.93 19.13 -4.40
CA ILE A 142 -41.07 19.14 -5.86
C ILE A 142 -39.75 19.66 -6.52
N VAL A 143 -39.20 20.76 -6.01
CA VAL A 143 -37.92 21.28 -6.51
C VAL A 143 -36.79 20.26 -6.33
N CYS A 144 -36.71 19.64 -5.16
CA CYS A 144 -35.73 18.59 -4.90
C CYS A 144 -35.93 17.36 -5.81
N ALA A 145 -37.17 16.96 -6.06
CA ALA A 145 -37.51 15.87 -6.96
C ALA A 145 -37.16 16.23 -8.42
N VAL A 146 -37.48 17.44 -8.87
CA VAL A 146 -37.10 17.92 -10.22
C VAL A 146 -35.61 17.99 -10.36
N LEU A 147 -34.88 18.53 -9.39
CA LEU A 147 -33.40 18.56 -9.38
C LEU A 147 -32.79 17.16 -9.35
N ALA A 148 -33.37 16.24 -8.58
CA ALA A 148 -32.95 14.85 -8.53
C ALA A 148 -33.20 14.12 -9.87
N LEU A 149 -34.34 14.38 -10.52
CA LEU A 149 -34.67 13.85 -11.85
C LEU A 149 -33.78 14.45 -12.93
N GLN A 150 -33.51 15.75 -12.91
CA GLN A 150 -32.59 16.42 -13.81
C GLN A 150 -31.15 15.90 -13.59
N ASN A 151 -30.74 15.71 -12.33
CA ASN A 151 -29.42 15.19 -12.00
C ASN A 151 -29.30 13.69 -12.38
N ARG A 152 -30.39 12.91 -12.29
CA ARG A 152 -30.44 11.54 -12.85
C ARG A 152 -30.36 11.56 -14.38
N GLY A 153 -31.09 12.47 -15.03
CA GLY A 153 -31.02 12.65 -16.48
C GLY A 153 -29.61 13.08 -16.95
N LEU A 154 -28.98 14.00 -16.25
CA LEU A 154 -27.61 14.43 -16.53
C LEU A 154 -26.57 13.33 -16.24
N ARG A 155 -26.77 12.51 -15.23
CA ARG A 155 -25.92 11.34 -14.94
C ARG A 155 -26.16 10.17 -15.89
N ALA A 156 -27.39 10.01 -16.39
CA ALA A 156 -27.73 8.96 -17.34
C ALA A 156 -27.32 9.31 -18.78
N SER A 157 -27.11 10.60 -19.09
CA SER A 157 -26.85 11.03 -20.46
C SER A 157 -25.36 11.20 -20.83
N MET A 158 -24.41 10.98 -19.92
CA MET A 158 -23.00 10.87 -20.29
C MET A 158 -22.23 9.95 -19.32
N PRO A 159 -21.96 8.70 -19.70
CA PRO A 159 -20.70 8.13 -19.30
C PRO A 159 -19.65 9.02 -19.96
N ALA A 160 -18.94 9.84 -19.17
CA ALA A 160 -17.73 10.47 -19.69
C ALA A 160 -16.94 9.37 -20.43
N PRO A 161 -16.55 9.57 -21.69
CA PRO A 161 -15.79 8.57 -22.40
C PRO A 161 -14.58 8.27 -21.54
N ARG A 162 -14.51 7.02 -21.02
CA ARG A 162 -13.33 6.59 -20.28
C ARG A 162 -12.16 6.87 -21.20
N PRO A 163 -11.11 7.58 -20.74
CA PRO A 163 -9.95 7.78 -21.58
C PRO A 163 -9.50 6.41 -22.08
N PRO A 164 -9.18 6.27 -23.36
CA PRO A 164 -8.76 4.97 -23.89
C PRO A 164 -7.60 4.45 -23.06
N ILE A 165 -7.66 3.18 -22.67
CA ILE A 165 -6.59 2.52 -21.93
C ILE A 165 -5.31 2.69 -22.77
N PRO A 166 -4.20 3.21 -22.23
CA PRO A 166 -2.97 3.40 -22.95
C PRO A 166 -2.48 2.08 -23.58
N ARG A 167 -1.90 2.14 -24.76
CA ARG A 167 -1.48 0.98 -25.55
C ARG A 167 -0.63 -0.01 -24.78
N LEU A 168 0.29 0.47 -23.95
CA LEU A 168 1.10 -0.38 -23.09
C LEU A 168 0.20 -1.31 -22.24
N TRP A 169 -0.76 -0.73 -21.55
CA TRP A 169 -1.65 -1.48 -20.67
C TRP A 169 -2.65 -2.34 -21.46
N GLN A 170 -3.15 -1.87 -22.60
CA GLN A 170 -3.97 -2.72 -23.48
C GLN A 170 -3.23 -3.97 -23.92
N SER A 171 -1.95 -3.83 -24.26
CA SER A 171 -1.14 -4.95 -24.74
C SER A 171 -0.76 -5.92 -23.61
N PHE A 172 -0.61 -5.39 -22.40
CA PHE A 172 -0.18 -6.17 -21.22
C PHE A 172 -1.33 -6.89 -20.54
N LEU A 173 -2.47 -6.22 -20.35
CA LEU A 173 -3.63 -6.76 -19.63
C LEU A 173 -4.40 -7.73 -20.51
N MET A 174 -4.03 -9.00 -20.45
CA MET A 174 -4.71 -10.06 -21.20
C MET A 174 -6.05 -10.41 -20.55
N PRO A 175 -7.17 -10.45 -21.30
CA PRO A 175 -8.48 -10.78 -20.75
C PRO A 175 -8.51 -12.13 -20.05
N GLY A 176 -9.14 -12.20 -18.88
CA GLY A 176 -9.30 -13.43 -18.10
C GLY A 176 -8.03 -13.95 -17.42
N LYS A 177 -6.97 -13.14 -17.38
CA LYS A 177 -5.74 -13.47 -16.64
C LYS A 177 -5.55 -12.45 -15.51
N PRO A 178 -5.37 -12.90 -14.25
CA PRO A 178 -5.01 -12.00 -13.16
C PRO A 178 -3.62 -11.41 -13.40
N THR A 179 -3.33 -10.30 -12.74
CA THR A 179 -2.03 -9.64 -12.81
C THR A 179 -1.40 -9.63 -11.44
N THR A 180 -0.19 -10.15 -11.32
CA THR A 180 0.57 -10.11 -10.07
C THR A 180 1.75 -9.16 -10.17
N ILE A 181 1.79 -8.22 -9.25
CA ILE A 181 2.91 -7.31 -9.04
C ILE A 181 3.85 -7.95 -8.03
N VAL A 182 5.09 -8.17 -8.44
CA VAL A 182 6.11 -8.81 -7.62
C VAL A 182 7.12 -7.76 -7.16
N VAL A 183 7.15 -7.50 -5.85
CA VAL A 183 8.13 -6.59 -5.25
C VAL A 183 9.36 -7.38 -4.79
N PRO A 184 10.58 -6.81 -4.88
CA PRO A 184 11.79 -7.53 -4.51
C PRO A 184 11.86 -7.73 -2.99
N SER A 185 12.18 -8.95 -2.60
CA SER A 185 12.51 -9.32 -1.23
C SER A 185 13.95 -9.82 -1.17
N PRO A 186 14.93 -8.94 -0.95
CA PRO A 186 16.32 -9.33 -0.92
C PRO A 186 16.63 -10.30 0.21
N LEU A 187 17.61 -11.16 -0.04
CA LEU A 187 18.07 -12.13 0.93
C LEU A 187 19.01 -11.46 1.93
N TYR A 188 18.70 -11.60 3.22
CA TYR A 188 19.56 -11.23 4.32
C TYR A 188 19.87 -12.44 5.17
N PHE A 189 21.09 -12.50 5.65
CA PHE A 189 21.59 -13.49 6.60
C PHE A 189 21.59 -12.87 7.98
N PHE A 190 21.01 -13.56 8.95
CA PHE A 190 20.88 -13.06 10.31
C PHE A 190 21.75 -13.86 11.27
N TRP A 191 22.52 -13.16 12.10
CA TRP A 191 23.26 -13.74 13.22
C TRP A 191 22.63 -13.29 14.53
N PRO A 192 21.83 -14.15 15.20
CA PRO A 192 21.10 -13.78 16.41
C PRO A 192 22.01 -13.34 17.55
N SER A 193 23.15 -14.01 17.73
CA SER A 193 24.13 -13.71 18.79
C SER A 193 24.72 -12.30 18.70
N HIS A 194 24.72 -11.70 17.51
CA HIS A 194 25.26 -10.37 17.25
C HIS A 194 24.17 -9.37 16.82
N GLN A 195 22.91 -9.83 16.71
CA GLN A 195 21.78 -9.05 16.20
C GLN A 195 22.09 -8.34 14.87
N MET A 196 22.85 -8.99 14.01
CA MET A 196 23.32 -8.41 12.75
C MET A 196 22.63 -9.06 11.55
N TYR A 197 22.21 -8.19 10.64
CA TYR A 197 21.75 -8.56 9.31
C TYR A 197 22.79 -8.23 8.27
N VAL A 198 23.18 -9.22 7.49
CA VAL A 198 24.19 -9.08 6.44
C VAL A 198 23.56 -9.46 5.11
N ARG A 199 23.88 -8.70 4.08
CA ARG A 199 23.47 -8.98 2.71
C ARG A 199 24.72 -9.08 1.83
N ASP A 200 24.85 -10.21 1.13
CA ASP A 200 25.76 -10.34 0.02
C ASP A 200 24.95 -10.23 -1.29
N LEU A 201 25.32 -9.26 -2.12
CA LEU A 201 24.60 -8.99 -3.38
C LEU A 201 24.81 -10.10 -4.44
N GLN A 202 25.80 -10.95 -4.27
CA GLN A 202 26.09 -12.06 -5.18
C GLN A 202 25.28 -13.30 -4.82
N ILE A 203 24.80 -13.40 -3.57
CA ILE A 203 24.04 -14.53 -3.09
C ILE A 203 22.54 -14.24 -3.26
N THR A 204 21.91 -15.04 -4.09
CA THR A 204 20.48 -14.95 -4.42
C THR A 204 19.65 -16.10 -3.88
N ASP A 205 20.31 -17.14 -3.36
CA ASP A 205 19.71 -18.34 -2.77
C ASP A 205 20.37 -18.64 -1.43
N PHE A 206 19.58 -18.93 -0.40
CA PHE A 206 20.09 -19.24 0.93
C PHE A 206 20.94 -20.52 0.93
N THR A 207 20.67 -21.48 0.08
CA THR A 207 21.44 -22.73 -0.01
C THR A 207 22.87 -22.53 -0.48
N ASN A 208 23.16 -21.42 -1.19
CA ASN A 208 24.45 -21.11 -1.78
C ASN A 208 25.29 -20.12 -0.97
N TRP A 209 24.93 -19.81 0.26
CA TRP A 209 25.62 -18.77 1.04
C TRP A 209 27.11 -19.09 1.29
N LEU A 210 27.48 -20.36 1.35
CA LEU A 210 28.87 -20.80 1.48
C LEU A 210 29.80 -20.45 0.27
N SER A 211 29.20 -20.09 -0.87
CA SER A 211 29.94 -19.59 -2.03
C SER A 211 30.45 -18.15 -1.85
N SER A 212 29.94 -17.42 -0.84
CA SER A 212 30.44 -16.11 -0.45
C SER A 212 31.63 -16.26 0.50
N PRO A 213 32.84 -15.83 0.13
CA PRO A 213 33.98 -15.84 1.03
C PRO A 213 33.72 -15.00 2.30
N PHE A 214 33.02 -13.88 2.13
CA PHE A 214 32.68 -12.99 3.24
C PHE A 214 31.73 -13.64 4.24
N LEU A 215 30.64 -14.24 3.77
CA LEU A 215 29.65 -14.91 4.65
C LEU A 215 30.28 -16.13 5.32
N LYS A 216 31.10 -16.89 4.60
CA LYS A 216 31.83 -18.02 5.15
C LYS A 216 32.79 -17.57 6.27
N GLN A 217 33.61 -16.56 6.03
CA GLN A 217 34.51 -16.01 7.05
C GLN A 217 33.75 -15.49 8.28
N THR A 218 32.56 -14.90 8.07
CA THR A 218 31.71 -14.45 9.17
C THR A 218 31.17 -15.63 9.95
N ALA A 219 30.73 -16.68 9.27
CA ALA A 219 30.22 -17.89 9.90
C ALA A 219 31.29 -18.67 10.69
N ASP A 220 32.54 -18.65 10.22
CA ASP A 220 33.68 -19.25 10.95
C ASP A 220 33.89 -18.60 12.34
N LYS A 221 33.50 -17.31 12.48
CA LYS A 221 33.65 -16.56 13.74
C LYS A 221 32.37 -16.59 14.61
N TRP A 222 31.20 -16.55 14.00
CA TRP A 222 29.91 -16.31 14.68
C TRP A 222 28.97 -17.51 14.62
N GLY A 223 29.38 -18.59 13.97
CA GLY A 223 28.51 -19.71 13.64
C GLY A 223 27.69 -19.48 12.37
N PRO A 224 26.93 -20.50 11.91
CA PRO A 224 26.13 -20.39 10.69
C PRO A 224 25.02 -19.33 10.84
N PRO A 225 24.71 -18.60 9.76
CA PRO A 225 23.62 -17.65 9.77
C PRO A 225 22.26 -18.33 9.69
N GLU A 226 21.27 -17.63 10.18
CA GLU A 226 19.87 -17.95 9.95
C GLU A 226 19.32 -17.15 8.75
N LEU A 227 18.31 -17.69 8.07
CA LEU A 227 17.57 -16.94 7.07
C LEU A 227 16.73 -15.86 7.77
N SER A 228 16.95 -14.62 7.39
CA SER A 228 16.18 -13.52 7.95
C SER A 228 14.71 -13.57 7.55
N GLN A 229 13.90 -12.82 8.27
CA GLN A 229 12.53 -12.51 7.86
C GLN A 229 12.51 -11.82 6.49
N ILE A 230 11.34 -11.80 5.85
CA ILE A 230 11.14 -11.14 4.57
C ILE A 230 11.16 -9.61 4.78
N TYR A 231 12.05 -8.95 4.04
CA TYR A 231 12.12 -7.49 3.99
C TYR A 231 11.78 -7.00 2.59
N VAL A 232 10.98 -5.97 2.50
CA VAL A 232 10.69 -5.25 1.26
C VAL A 232 11.04 -3.79 1.47
N GLY A 233 11.73 -3.18 0.53
CA GLY A 233 12.07 -1.77 0.60
C GLY A 233 10.82 -0.88 0.51
N ALA A 234 10.84 0.24 1.21
CA ALA A 234 9.71 1.18 1.23
C ALA A 234 9.39 1.74 -0.17
N MET A 235 10.42 2.02 -0.97
CA MET A 235 10.25 2.52 -2.34
C MET A 235 9.63 1.47 -3.27
N GLU A 236 10.07 0.23 -3.15
CA GLU A 236 9.56 -0.91 -3.91
C GLU A 236 8.09 -1.18 -3.57
N MET A 237 7.77 -1.19 -2.29
CA MET A 237 6.40 -1.35 -1.83
C MET A 237 5.51 -0.19 -2.30
N THR A 238 5.98 1.06 -2.18
CA THR A 238 5.24 2.24 -2.66
C THR A 238 5.00 2.18 -4.16
N ALA A 239 5.99 1.78 -4.95
CA ALA A 239 5.86 1.59 -6.39
C ALA A 239 4.83 0.51 -6.73
N GLY A 240 4.88 -0.63 -6.02
CA GLY A 240 3.93 -1.74 -6.18
C GLY A 240 2.50 -1.32 -5.86
N ILE A 241 2.27 -0.62 -4.74
CA ILE A 241 0.95 -0.13 -4.34
C ILE A 241 0.39 0.88 -5.36
N ARG A 242 1.21 1.78 -5.89
CA ARG A 242 0.77 2.75 -6.91
C ARG A 242 0.34 2.05 -8.21
N LEU A 243 1.09 1.05 -8.65
CA LEU A 243 0.73 0.24 -9.81
C LEU A 243 -0.56 -0.55 -9.57
N LEU A 244 -0.69 -1.19 -8.41
CA LEU A 244 -1.90 -1.91 -8.01
C LEU A 244 -3.13 -0.99 -8.07
N GLN A 245 -3.06 0.16 -7.39
CA GLN A 245 -4.15 1.15 -7.40
C GLN A 245 -4.49 1.69 -8.79
N TYR A 246 -3.50 1.80 -9.67
CA TYR A 246 -3.71 2.26 -11.04
C TYR A 246 -4.45 1.20 -11.87
N LEU A 247 -4.02 -0.06 -11.79
CA LEU A 247 -4.58 -1.14 -12.58
C LEU A 247 -5.96 -1.60 -12.09
N GLU A 248 -6.21 -1.58 -10.79
CA GLU A 248 -7.53 -1.92 -10.22
C GLU A 248 -8.65 -0.96 -10.65
N LYS A 249 -8.32 0.30 -11.01
CA LYS A 249 -9.33 1.26 -11.49
C LYS A 249 -10.08 0.79 -12.73
N ASP A 250 -9.44 -0.06 -13.54
CA ASP A 250 -10.03 -0.62 -14.75
C ASP A 250 -10.72 -1.98 -14.54
N GLY A 251 -10.93 -2.36 -13.26
CA GLY A 251 -11.60 -3.61 -12.90
C GLY A 251 -10.74 -4.86 -13.10
N GLN A 252 -9.42 -4.71 -13.17
CA GLN A 252 -8.49 -5.83 -13.25
C GLN A 252 -8.33 -6.49 -11.88
N GLU A 253 -8.24 -7.82 -11.87
CA GLU A 253 -7.82 -8.57 -10.69
C GLU A 253 -6.30 -8.45 -10.56
N VAL A 254 -5.85 -7.72 -9.52
CA VAL A 254 -4.44 -7.43 -9.30
C VAL A 254 -4.01 -7.89 -7.92
N HIS A 255 -2.92 -8.64 -7.86
CA HIS A 255 -2.30 -9.12 -6.63
C HIS A 255 -0.95 -8.45 -6.40
N LEU A 256 -0.55 -8.29 -5.15
CA LEU A 256 0.77 -7.82 -4.77
C LEU A 256 1.43 -8.88 -3.90
N THR A 257 2.61 -9.33 -4.31
CA THR A 257 3.39 -10.32 -3.57
C THR A 257 4.87 -9.97 -3.55
N GLU A 258 5.64 -10.67 -2.75
CA GLU A 258 7.09 -10.49 -2.72
C GLU A 258 7.82 -11.64 -3.45
N SER A 259 9.03 -11.36 -3.95
CA SER A 259 9.73 -12.24 -4.90
C SER A 259 10.10 -13.63 -4.36
N ARG A 260 10.25 -13.82 -3.05
CA ARG A 260 10.54 -15.13 -2.45
C ARG A 260 9.31 -16.04 -2.33
N ARG A 261 8.11 -15.45 -2.38
CA ARG A 261 6.83 -16.20 -2.36
C ARG A 261 6.24 -16.39 -3.75
N PHE A 262 6.82 -15.76 -4.78
CA PHE A 262 6.34 -15.87 -6.15
C PHE A 262 7.00 -17.07 -6.84
N PRO A 263 6.26 -18.16 -7.10
CA PRO A 263 6.81 -19.33 -7.76
C PRO A 263 7.00 -19.07 -9.26
N VAL A 264 8.01 -19.70 -9.86
CA VAL A 264 8.35 -19.51 -11.29
C VAL A 264 7.20 -19.96 -12.20
N GLU A 265 6.42 -20.92 -11.77
CA GLU A 265 5.26 -21.46 -12.48
C GLU A 265 4.15 -20.43 -12.67
N SER A 266 4.05 -19.45 -11.78
CA SER A 266 3.05 -18.36 -11.87
C SER A 266 3.23 -17.49 -13.12
N PHE A 267 4.43 -17.40 -13.70
CA PHE A 267 4.61 -16.71 -14.98
C PHE A 267 3.79 -17.30 -16.13
N ALA A 268 3.43 -18.56 -16.06
CA ALA A 268 2.55 -19.21 -17.05
C ALA A 268 1.05 -19.02 -16.72
N ALA A 269 0.72 -18.81 -15.46
CA ALA A 269 -0.66 -18.71 -15.00
C ALA A 269 -1.25 -17.29 -15.09
N GLU A 270 -0.43 -16.29 -14.86
CA GLU A 270 -0.84 -14.88 -14.65
C GLU A 270 0.10 -13.88 -15.33
N ASN A 271 -0.41 -12.68 -15.60
CA ASN A 271 0.45 -11.58 -16.02
C ASN A 271 1.32 -11.14 -14.84
N THR A 272 2.57 -10.84 -15.09
CA THR A 272 3.51 -10.51 -14.02
C THR A 272 4.18 -9.17 -14.25
N ILE A 273 4.12 -8.28 -13.27
CA ILE A 273 4.93 -7.05 -13.24
C ILE A 273 5.98 -7.22 -12.14
N PHE A 274 7.23 -7.37 -12.53
CA PHE A 274 8.33 -7.47 -11.58
C PHE A 274 8.99 -6.12 -11.37
N LEU A 275 9.19 -5.74 -10.11
CA LEU A 275 9.86 -4.49 -9.71
C LEU A 275 11.24 -4.77 -9.16
N GLY A 276 12.20 -3.87 -9.40
CA GLY A 276 13.49 -3.85 -8.70
C GLY A 276 14.65 -4.45 -9.47
N MET A 277 15.56 -5.12 -8.75
CA MET A 277 16.82 -5.59 -9.33
C MET A 277 16.75 -7.08 -9.66
N PRO A 278 17.22 -7.54 -10.84
CA PRO A 278 17.16 -8.96 -11.23
C PRO A 278 17.81 -9.90 -10.21
N ARG A 279 18.85 -9.44 -9.51
CA ARG A 279 19.54 -10.21 -8.47
C ARG A 279 18.72 -10.54 -7.23
N THR A 280 17.54 -9.94 -7.07
CA THR A 280 16.64 -10.27 -5.95
C THR A 280 15.80 -11.52 -6.20
N ALA A 281 15.80 -12.02 -7.44
CA ALA A 281 15.10 -13.24 -7.83
C ALA A 281 15.95 -13.99 -8.88
N GLY A 282 16.56 -15.08 -8.48
CA GLY A 282 17.57 -15.80 -9.29
C GLY A 282 17.08 -16.23 -10.69
N TYR A 283 15.79 -16.54 -10.82
CA TYR A 283 15.17 -16.89 -12.11
C TYR A 283 15.18 -15.73 -13.13
N LEU A 284 15.20 -14.47 -12.68
CA LEU A 284 15.27 -13.31 -13.57
C LEU A 284 16.64 -13.18 -14.24
N ASN A 285 17.71 -13.63 -13.60
CA ASN A 285 19.04 -13.57 -14.19
C ASN A 285 19.09 -14.32 -15.51
N LYS A 286 18.47 -15.53 -15.59
CA LYS A 286 18.39 -16.31 -16.84
C LYS A 286 17.59 -15.60 -17.92
N MET A 287 16.52 -14.89 -17.55
CA MET A 287 15.75 -14.09 -18.50
C MET A 287 16.59 -12.92 -19.02
N MET A 288 17.29 -12.22 -18.14
CA MET A 288 18.13 -11.07 -18.51
C MET A 288 19.37 -11.45 -19.34
N GLU A 289 19.81 -12.72 -19.34
CA GLU A 289 20.86 -13.20 -20.24
C GLU A 289 20.46 -13.11 -21.71
N LYS A 290 19.18 -13.18 -22.00
CA LYS A 290 18.60 -13.13 -23.36
C LYS A 290 18.19 -11.71 -23.79
N THR A 291 18.33 -10.69 -22.95
CA THR A 291 18.06 -9.28 -23.27
C THR A 291 19.34 -8.58 -23.71
N ASN A 292 19.21 -7.47 -24.45
CA ASN A 292 20.37 -6.65 -24.84
C ASN A 292 20.84 -5.74 -23.69
N PHE A 293 19.89 -5.14 -22.96
CA PHE A 293 20.21 -4.28 -21.82
C PHE A 293 20.23 -5.10 -20.53
N TYR A 294 21.26 -4.92 -19.71
CA TYR A 294 21.38 -5.60 -18.42
C TYR A 294 22.02 -4.69 -17.38
N ILE A 295 21.68 -4.94 -16.12
CA ILE A 295 22.28 -4.24 -14.98
C ILE A 295 23.49 -5.05 -14.51
N GLU A 296 24.63 -4.40 -14.36
CA GLU A 296 25.85 -5.05 -13.91
C GLU A 296 25.71 -5.50 -12.46
N ARG A 297 26.17 -6.74 -12.16
CA ARG A 297 25.98 -7.34 -10.83
C ARG A 297 26.67 -6.59 -9.70
N VAL A 298 27.86 -6.08 -9.97
CA VAL A 298 28.71 -5.41 -8.99
C VAL A 298 28.48 -3.90 -8.91
N SER A 299 27.86 -3.34 -9.93
CA SER A 299 27.52 -1.92 -10.00
C SER A 299 26.06 -1.74 -10.39
N PRO A 300 25.15 -1.70 -9.41
CA PRO A 300 23.72 -1.65 -9.68
C PRO A 300 23.27 -0.40 -10.43
N ASP A 301 24.12 0.60 -10.51
CA ASP A 301 23.85 1.89 -11.18
C ASP A 301 24.40 1.92 -12.62
N LEU A 302 24.92 0.79 -13.09
CA LEU A 302 25.46 0.63 -14.43
C LEU A 302 24.58 -0.31 -15.25
N ILE A 303 23.98 0.23 -16.30
CA ILE A 303 23.29 -0.52 -17.33
C ILE A 303 24.21 -0.62 -18.53
N ARG A 304 24.37 -1.81 -19.08
CA ARG A 304 25.16 -2.07 -20.29
C ARG A 304 24.31 -2.57 -21.43
N SER A 305 24.71 -2.21 -22.65
CA SER A 305 24.21 -2.78 -23.90
C SER A 305 25.17 -3.86 -24.40
N ARG A 306 24.66 -5.07 -24.70
CA ARG A 306 25.46 -6.16 -25.31
C ARG A 306 25.84 -5.86 -26.75
N ALA A 307 24.93 -5.18 -27.48
CA ALA A 307 25.09 -4.80 -28.87
C ALA A 307 24.55 -3.35 -29.07
N PRO A 308 25.36 -2.34 -28.75
CA PRO A 308 24.95 -0.95 -28.94
C PRO A 308 24.79 -0.64 -30.42
N ASN A 309 23.77 0.15 -30.78
CA ASN A 309 23.61 0.68 -32.14
C ASN A 309 24.65 1.78 -32.44
N ALA A 310 24.82 2.12 -33.70
CA ALA A 310 25.68 3.22 -34.08
C ALA A 310 25.22 4.54 -33.41
N GLY A 311 26.15 5.18 -32.70
CA GLY A 311 25.87 6.42 -31.95
C GLY A 311 25.18 6.23 -30.57
N GLU A 312 24.88 4.99 -30.17
CA GLU A 312 24.32 4.69 -28.86
C GLU A 312 25.44 4.41 -27.84
N PRO A 313 25.32 4.93 -26.61
CA PRO A 313 26.25 4.57 -25.54
C PRO A 313 26.21 3.06 -25.23
N ALA A 314 27.38 2.45 -25.06
CA ALA A 314 27.48 1.06 -24.59
C ALA A 314 27.11 0.94 -23.10
N GLU A 315 27.15 2.04 -22.38
CA GLU A 315 26.94 2.09 -20.92
C GLU A 315 26.07 3.30 -20.56
N PHE A 316 25.13 3.07 -19.63
CA PHE A 316 24.29 4.09 -19.02
C PHE A 316 24.56 4.09 -17.53
N ARG A 317 25.18 5.15 -17.04
CA ARG A 317 25.59 5.29 -15.63
C ARG A 317 24.74 6.31 -14.92
N GLU A 318 24.63 6.18 -13.60
CA GLU A 318 24.20 7.26 -12.75
C GLU A 318 25.22 8.41 -12.85
N ALA A 319 24.75 9.63 -13.06
CA ALA A 319 25.56 10.83 -13.08
C ALA A 319 25.03 11.81 -12.04
N THR A 320 25.94 12.30 -11.18
CA THR A 320 25.62 13.30 -10.17
C THR A 320 26.10 14.67 -10.68
N TYR A 321 25.16 15.59 -10.85
CA TYR A 321 25.46 16.97 -11.30
C TYR A 321 25.69 17.93 -10.13
N SER A 322 25.08 17.65 -8.98
CA SER A 322 25.25 18.37 -7.73
C SER A 322 24.84 17.48 -6.55
N ALA A 323 25.02 17.93 -5.33
CA ALA A 323 24.58 17.19 -4.13
C ALA A 323 23.09 16.80 -4.18
N ASP A 324 22.27 17.61 -4.84
CA ASP A 324 20.82 17.43 -4.91
C ASP A 324 20.31 16.93 -6.27
N ARG A 325 21.13 16.89 -7.33
CA ARG A 325 20.69 16.59 -8.70
C ARG A 325 21.48 15.46 -9.32
N ARG A 326 20.78 14.43 -9.72
CA ARG A 326 21.36 13.23 -10.35
C ARG A 326 20.53 12.74 -11.53
N LEU A 327 21.18 12.03 -12.42
CA LEU A 327 20.56 11.30 -13.51
C LEU A 327 20.67 9.81 -13.19
N ALA A 328 19.56 9.11 -13.13
CA ALA A 328 19.51 7.69 -12.80
C ALA A 328 18.92 6.88 -13.97
N PRO A 329 19.66 5.85 -14.46
CA PRO A 329 19.15 4.98 -15.51
C PRO A 329 18.28 3.86 -14.93
N ALA A 330 17.33 3.36 -15.76
CA ALA A 330 16.53 2.18 -15.45
C ALA A 330 16.13 1.45 -16.76
N ILE A 331 15.66 0.21 -16.65
CA ILE A 331 15.25 -0.61 -17.78
C ILE A 331 13.76 -0.98 -17.62
N ILE A 332 13.03 -0.85 -18.70
CA ILE A 332 11.67 -1.41 -18.86
C ILE A 332 11.77 -2.52 -19.89
N VAL A 333 11.31 -3.73 -19.56
CA VAL A 333 11.31 -4.87 -20.47
C VAL A 333 9.91 -5.46 -20.56
N MET A 334 9.34 -5.45 -21.75
CA MET A 334 8.14 -6.21 -22.09
C MET A 334 8.60 -7.50 -22.76
N LEU A 335 8.47 -8.62 -22.05
CA LEU A 335 8.83 -9.93 -22.59
C LEU A 335 7.78 -10.43 -23.60
N PRO A 336 8.15 -11.33 -24.53
CA PRO A 336 7.21 -11.90 -25.48
C PRO A 336 6.04 -12.59 -24.79
N THR A 337 4.87 -12.52 -25.41
CA THR A 337 3.70 -13.27 -24.95
C THR A 337 4.04 -14.75 -24.87
N ARG A 338 3.74 -15.36 -23.72
CA ARG A 338 3.92 -16.80 -23.51
C ARG A 338 2.86 -17.61 -24.27
N PRO A 339 3.12 -18.90 -24.54
CA PRO A 339 2.13 -19.79 -25.15
C PRO A 339 0.81 -19.84 -24.35
N GLU A 340 0.87 -19.72 -23.03
CA GLU A 340 -0.27 -19.69 -22.09
C GLU A 340 -1.04 -18.36 -22.12
N ARG A 341 -0.65 -17.44 -23.01
CA ARG A 341 -1.25 -16.10 -23.16
C ARG A 341 -1.10 -15.24 -21.90
N THR A 342 0.05 -15.29 -21.28
CA THR A 342 0.46 -14.38 -20.18
C THR A 342 1.60 -13.48 -20.63
N ARG A 343 1.72 -12.32 -19.99
CA ARG A 343 2.79 -11.37 -20.26
C ARG A 343 3.60 -11.06 -19.00
N THR A 344 4.85 -10.69 -19.22
CA THR A 344 5.75 -10.27 -18.15
C THR A 344 6.33 -8.92 -18.48
N LEU A 345 6.16 -7.97 -17.56
CA LEU A 345 6.75 -6.64 -17.59
C LEU A 345 7.79 -6.53 -16.47
N LEU A 346 9.05 -6.28 -16.83
CA LEU A 346 10.12 -6.09 -15.85
C LEU A 346 10.44 -4.61 -15.75
N LEU A 347 10.41 -4.08 -14.54
CA LEU A 347 10.72 -2.68 -14.20
C LEU A 347 11.98 -2.69 -13.34
N LEU A 348 13.14 -2.52 -13.97
CA LEU A 348 14.42 -2.82 -13.39
C LEU A 348 15.26 -1.57 -13.14
N GLY A 349 15.71 -1.37 -11.91
CA GLY A 349 16.54 -0.25 -11.50
C GLY A 349 16.47 0.02 -10.01
N ARG A 350 17.34 0.91 -9.52
CA ARG A 350 17.31 1.35 -8.12
C ARG A 350 16.20 2.34 -7.83
N ASN A 351 15.91 3.22 -8.79
CA ASN A 351 14.89 4.24 -8.63
C ASN A 351 13.57 3.82 -9.32
N LEU A 352 12.79 3.01 -8.63
CA LEU A 352 11.49 2.56 -9.13
C LEU A 352 10.46 3.68 -9.23
N THR A 353 10.62 4.76 -8.47
CA THR A 353 9.73 5.93 -8.53
C THR A 353 9.76 6.57 -9.91
N SER A 354 10.92 6.63 -10.57
CA SER A 354 11.05 7.19 -11.92
C SER A 354 10.31 6.34 -12.96
N ILE A 355 10.46 5.02 -12.86
CA ILE A 355 9.78 4.09 -13.77
C ILE A 355 8.26 4.17 -13.57
N THR A 356 7.81 4.06 -12.33
CA THR A 356 6.37 4.11 -12.03
C THR A 356 5.76 5.47 -12.35
N SER A 357 6.47 6.58 -12.15
CA SER A 357 6.00 7.90 -12.56
C SER A 357 5.75 7.95 -14.08
N MET A 358 6.64 7.39 -14.89
CA MET A 358 6.49 7.33 -16.35
C MET A 358 5.30 6.45 -16.76
N LEU A 359 5.12 5.29 -16.10
CA LEU A 359 4.07 4.33 -16.42
C LEU A 359 2.66 4.75 -15.97
N LEU A 360 2.57 5.65 -15.00
CA LEU A 360 1.31 6.08 -14.38
C LEU A 360 0.82 7.46 -14.86
N ASN A 361 1.54 8.10 -15.78
CA ASN A 361 1.10 9.36 -16.38
C ASN A 361 1.00 9.28 -17.93
N LEU A 362 0.10 10.07 -18.50
CA LEU A 362 -0.18 10.02 -19.92
C LEU A 362 1.00 10.47 -20.80
N GLU A 363 1.81 11.41 -20.33
CA GLU A 363 2.98 11.91 -21.07
C GLU A 363 4.06 10.82 -21.16
N GLY A 364 4.36 10.18 -20.04
CA GLY A 364 5.30 9.05 -20.00
C GLY A 364 4.84 7.90 -20.90
N LEU A 365 3.55 7.55 -20.84
CA LEU A 365 2.98 6.48 -21.66
C LEU A 365 3.01 6.83 -23.16
N LYS A 366 2.80 8.11 -23.55
CA LYS A 366 2.97 8.57 -24.93
C LYS A 366 4.42 8.44 -25.38
N MET A 367 5.40 8.82 -24.57
CA MET A 367 6.81 8.67 -24.90
C MET A 367 7.19 7.20 -25.12
N ILE A 368 6.66 6.27 -24.31
CA ILE A 368 6.85 4.83 -24.52
C ILE A 368 6.24 4.40 -25.85
N ASP A 369 5.00 4.80 -26.13
CA ASP A 369 4.28 4.43 -27.36
C ASP A 369 4.96 4.98 -28.63
N GLU A 370 5.51 6.19 -28.58
CA GLU A 370 6.28 6.77 -29.66
C GLU A 370 7.53 5.95 -29.99
N HIS A 371 8.31 5.56 -28.97
CA HIS A 371 9.52 4.74 -29.17
C HIS A 371 9.16 3.32 -29.61
N TRP A 372 8.12 2.75 -29.06
CA TRP A 372 7.60 1.45 -29.46
C TRP A 372 7.13 1.45 -30.92
N SER A 373 6.41 2.49 -31.34
CA SER A 373 5.94 2.65 -32.71
C SER A 373 7.11 2.87 -33.70
N LYS A 374 8.08 3.74 -33.35
CA LYS A 374 9.31 3.93 -34.13
C LYS A 374 10.13 2.64 -34.25
N GLY A 375 10.12 1.78 -33.25
CA GLY A 375 10.76 0.47 -33.26
C GLY A 375 10.01 -0.61 -34.04
N GLY A 376 8.95 -0.26 -34.80
CA GLY A 376 8.17 -1.22 -35.60
C GLY A 376 7.10 -1.96 -34.80
N SER A 377 6.75 -1.49 -33.61
CA SER A 377 5.69 -2.07 -32.76
C SER A 377 5.87 -3.58 -32.44
N PRO A 378 7.06 -4.03 -32.04
CA PRO A 378 7.28 -5.45 -31.75
C PRO A 378 6.41 -5.93 -30.59
N ASP A 379 6.09 -7.24 -30.55
CA ASP A 379 5.37 -7.87 -29.42
C ASP A 379 6.16 -7.77 -28.11
N ALA A 380 7.49 -7.82 -28.20
CA ALA A 380 8.39 -7.76 -27.07
C ALA A 380 9.52 -6.75 -27.32
N TRP A 381 9.89 -6.05 -26.27
CA TRP A 381 10.87 -4.98 -26.37
C TRP A 381 11.50 -4.66 -25.01
N GLU A 382 12.60 -3.99 -25.09
CA GLU A 382 13.31 -3.43 -23.94
C GLU A 382 13.69 -1.97 -24.20
N MET A 383 13.70 -1.18 -23.15
CA MET A 383 13.93 0.26 -23.19
C MET A 383 14.79 0.69 -22.02
N VAL A 384 15.82 1.47 -22.27
CA VAL A 384 16.52 2.20 -21.22
C VAL A 384 15.91 3.59 -21.10
N ILE A 385 15.60 3.97 -19.89
CA ILE A 385 15.13 5.31 -19.52
C ILE A 385 16.17 5.98 -18.63
N GLN A 386 16.25 7.29 -18.70
CA GLN A 386 17.01 8.11 -17.75
C GLN A 386 16.09 9.08 -17.06
N ALA A 387 16.15 9.07 -15.74
CA ALA A 387 15.38 9.96 -14.88
C ALA A 387 16.28 11.04 -14.29
N GLU A 388 15.89 12.28 -14.48
CA GLU A 388 16.47 13.42 -13.79
C GLU A 388 15.77 13.59 -12.45
N ILE A 389 16.56 13.53 -11.36
CA ILE A 389 16.07 13.53 -9.99
C ILE A 389 16.70 14.69 -9.23
N TYR A 390 15.86 15.47 -8.58
CA TYR A 390 16.26 16.49 -7.62
C TYR A 390 15.88 16.04 -6.22
N ARG A 391 16.88 15.80 -5.38
CA ARG A 391 16.71 15.10 -4.10
C ARG A 391 16.02 13.75 -4.32
N ASP A 392 14.76 13.60 -3.87
CA ASP A 392 13.95 12.38 -4.07
C ASP A 392 12.79 12.57 -5.07
N THR A 393 12.72 13.75 -5.72
CA THR A 393 11.67 14.09 -6.67
C THR A 393 12.15 13.87 -8.10
N VAL A 394 11.40 13.06 -8.86
CA VAL A 394 11.63 12.89 -10.30
C VAL A 394 11.13 14.12 -11.04
N LEU A 395 12.04 14.81 -11.68
CA LEU A 395 11.72 16.01 -12.49
C LEU A 395 11.29 15.63 -13.90
N LYS A 396 12.03 14.70 -14.53
CA LYS A 396 11.78 14.25 -15.90
C LYS A 396 12.30 12.82 -16.07
N THR A 397 11.59 12.03 -16.87
CA THR A 397 12.06 10.72 -17.34
C THR A 397 12.02 10.68 -18.84
N THR A 398 13.11 10.24 -19.48
CA THR A 398 13.27 10.24 -20.93
C THR A 398 13.75 8.87 -21.41
N PRO A 399 13.13 8.24 -22.41
CA PRO A 399 13.68 7.08 -23.10
C PRO A 399 14.97 7.45 -23.83
N VAL A 400 16.01 6.62 -23.71
CA VAL A 400 17.32 6.87 -24.34
C VAL A 400 17.79 5.75 -25.23
N ALA A 401 17.24 4.54 -25.09
CA ALA A 401 17.53 3.42 -25.97
C ALA A 401 16.34 2.47 -26.05
N PHE A 402 16.15 1.83 -27.21
CA PHE A 402 15.05 0.88 -27.44
C PHE A 402 15.51 -0.29 -28.31
N ARG A 403 15.05 -1.49 -27.99
CA ARG A 403 15.31 -2.73 -28.76
C ARG A 403 14.07 -3.61 -28.81
N SER A 404 13.89 -4.26 -29.94
CA SER A 404 12.97 -5.40 -30.04
C SER A 404 13.61 -6.65 -29.44
N ILE A 405 12.81 -7.47 -28.78
CA ILE A 405 13.21 -8.79 -28.28
C ILE A 405 12.67 -9.84 -29.25
N PRO A 406 13.51 -10.79 -29.73
CA PRO A 406 13.06 -11.78 -30.72
C PRO A 406 12.04 -12.75 -30.15
N ALA A 407 11.10 -13.20 -30.98
CA ALA A 407 10.07 -14.18 -30.61
C ALA A 407 10.64 -15.54 -30.15
N THR A 408 11.90 -15.80 -30.46
CA THR A 408 12.61 -17.01 -29.99
C THR A 408 13.04 -16.98 -28.53
N PHE A 409 12.70 -15.92 -27.81
CA PHE A 409 13.12 -15.70 -26.41
C PHE A 409 12.79 -16.89 -25.47
N TRP A 410 11.64 -17.54 -25.68
CA TRP A 410 11.21 -18.67 -24.84
C TRP A 410 11.70 -20.05 -25.31
N LYS A 411 12.43 -20.10 -26.44
CA LYS A 411 13.04 -21.33 -26.99
C LYS A 411 14.45 -21.58 -26.38
#